data_553ec279ea09079cbc1ee55496204496
#
_entry.id   553ec279ea09079cbc1ee55496204496
#
_cell.length_a   1.000
_cell.length_b   1.000
_cell.length_c   1.000
_cell.angle_alpha   90.00
_cell.angle_beta   90.00
_cell.angle_gamma   90.00
#
_symmetry.space_group_name_H-M   'P 1'
#
loop_
_entity.id
_entity.type
_entity.pdbx_description
1 polymer ?
#
loop_
_entity_poly.entity_id
_entity_poly.type
_entity_poly.pdbx_seq_one_letter_code
_entity_poly.pdbx_strand_id
1 'polypeptide(L)'
;MAAGDQLEIVAHLLLAAALGALMGLERELRGMPAGVRTIALVTMGAALFTEISGLIGGGEDRIAAGIVTGIGFLGAGVIFREGYTVKGITTAATIWSAAAVGMAVGRELYLVAVLGALIVFALLESRPLVRAADNLLRQRARLLIDLDHDESSEQGDRGRGEDGR
;
A
#
# COMPACT_ATOMS: atom_id res chain seq x y z
N MET A 1 15.98 -33.66 4.12
CA MET A 1 14.88 -33.21 3.24
C MET A 1 14.76 -34.17 2.07
N ALA A 2 13.58 -34.78 1.90
CA ALA A 2 13.29 -35.58 0.71
C ALA A 2 13.12 -34.65 -0.51
N ALA A 3 13.21 -35.22 -1.73
CA ALA A 3 12.96 -34.44 -2.96
C ALA A 3 11.53 -33.84 -3.01
N GLY A 4 10.56 -34.52 -2.37
CA GLY A 4 9.19 -34.03 -2.22
C GLY A 4 9.10 -32.72 -1.44
N ASP A 5 9.79 -32.63 -0.31
CA ASP A 5 9.80 -31.42 0.53
C ASP A 5 10.36 -30.21 -0.22
N GLN A 6 11.40 -30.44 -1.06
CA GLN A 6 11.99 -29.37 -1.87
C GLN A 6 11.04 -28.90 -2.98
N LEU A 7 10.27 -29.79 -3.57
CA LEU A 7 9.30 -29.45 -4.60
C LEU A 7 8.14 -28.63 -4.01
N GLU A 8 7.73 -28.94 -2.79
CA GLU A 8 6.72 -28.19 -2.05
C GLU A 8 7.17 -26.73 -1.79
N ILE A 9 8.40 -26.54 -1.31
CA ILE A 9 8.98 -25.21 -1.15
C ILE A 9 8.99 -24.44 -2.48
N VAL A 10 9.38 -25.09 -3.58
CA VAL A 10 9.34 -24.45 -4.91
C VAL A 10 7.92 -24.03 -5.30
N ALA A 11 6.92 -24.84 -4.99
CA ALA A 11 5.51 -24.49 -5.24
C ALA A 11 5.09 -23.24 -4.41
N HIS A 12 5.51 -23.15 -3.14
CA HIS A 12 5.27 -21.96 -2.31
C HIS A 12 5.94 -20.72 -2.90
N LEU A 13 7.17 -20.84 -3.38
CA LEU A 13 7.88 -19.71 -4.00
C LEU A 13 7.17 -19.24 -5.29
N LEU A 14 6.68 -20.16 -6.10
CA LEU A 14 5.90 -19.83 -7.29
C LEU A 14 4.58 -19.15 -6.94
N LEU A 15 3.88 -19.64 -5.90
CA LEU A 15 2.66 -18.99 -5.40
C LEU A 15 2.95 -17.58 -4.89
N ALA A 16 3.99 -17.42 -4.07
CA ALA A 16 4.40 -16.12 -3.56
C ALA A 16 4.76 -15.14 -4.69
N ALA A 17 5.52 -15.61 -5.69
CA ALA A 17 5.86 -14.82 -6.87
C ALA A 17 4.61 -14.41 -7.67
N ALA A 18 3.65 -15.32 -7.84
CA ALA A 18 2.39 -15.04 -8.55
C ALA A 18 1.53 -13.99 -7.82
N LEU A 19 1.38 -14.12 -6.49
CA LEU A 19 0.66 -13.13 -5.68
C LEU A 19 1.37 -11.77 -5.70
N GLY A 20 2.70 -11.75 -5.62
CA GLY A 20 3.50 -10.54 -5.78
C GLY A 20 3.36 -9.92 -7.16
N ALA A 21 3.37 -10.72 -8.22
CA ALA A 21 3.16 -10.26 -9.58
C ALA A 21 1.78 -9.63 -9.77
N LEU A 22 0.73 -10.21 -9.19
CA LEU A 22 -0.62 -9.66 -9.22
C LEU A 22 -0.67 -8.26 -8.59
N MET A 23 -0.09 -8.08 -7.39
CA MET A 23 -0.01 -6.78 -6.72
C MET A 23 0.86 -5.77 -7.51
N GLY A 24 1.94 -6.25 -8.13
CA GLY A 24 2.85 -5.43 -8.93
C GLY A 24 2.29 -5.02 -10.29
N LEU A 25 1.33 -5.76 -10.83
CA LEU A 25 0.73 -5.51 -12.15
C LEU A 25 0.02 -4.16 -12.20
N GLU A 26 -0.78 -3.84 -11.19
CA GLU A 26 -1.42 -2.51 -11.05
C GLU A 26 -0.37 -1.39 -11.08
N ARG A 27 0.74 -1.61 -10.37
CA ARG A 27 1.82 -0.64 -10.28
C ARG A 27 2.50 -0.40 -11.62
N GLU A 28 2.79 -1.47 -12.35
CA GLU A 28 3.44 -1.40 -13.66
C GLU A 28 2.53 -0.77 -14.72
N LEU A 29 1.26 -1.16 -14.77
CA LEU A 29 0.28 -0.58 -15.70
C LEU A 29 0.08 0.93 -15.50
N ARG A 30 0.31 1.43 -14.29
CA ARG A 30 0.22 2.87 -13.96
C ARG A 30 1.56 3.62 -14.01
N GLY A 31 2.63 2.98 -14.47
CA GLY A 31 3.96 3.59 -14.54
C GLY A 31 4.52 3.99 -13.18
N MET A 32 4.12 3.28 -12.11
CA MET A 32 4.58 3.57 -10.76
C MET A 32 5.88 2.82 -10.45
N PRO A 33 6.75 3.34 -9.57
CA PRO A 33 7.91 2.60 -9.09
C PRO A 33 7.53 1.26 -8.44
N ALA A 34 8.44 0.27 -8.50
CA ALA A 34 8.22 -1.10 -8.00
C ALA A 34 7.04 -1.81 -8.69
N GLY A 35 7.21 -2.17 -9.96
CA GLY A 35 6.28 -2.94 -10.77
C GLY A 35 6.32 -4.45 -10.48
N VAL A 36 5.83 -5.24 -11.43
CA VAL A 36 5.66 -6.71 -11.34
C VAL A 36 6.91 -7.42 -10.84
N ARG A 37 8.08 -7.15 -11.45
CA ARG A 37 9.34 -7.83 -11.11
C ARG A 37 9.75 -7.56 -9.67
N THR A 38 9.70 -6.30 -9.25
CA THR A 38 10.13 -5.89 -7.90
C THR A 38 9.24 -6.51 -6.83
N ILE A 39 7.92 -6.41 -6.99
CA ILE A 39 6.97 -6.92 -6.01
C ILE A 39 7.01 -8.45 -5.96
N ALA A 40 7.06 -9.14 -7.11
CA ALA A 40 7.19 -10.59 -7.16
C ALA A 40 8.48 -11.09 -6.45
N LEU A 41 9.62 -10.44 -6.70
CA LEU A 41 10.88 -10.79 -6.04
C LEU A 41 10.86 -10.56 -4.53
N VAL A 42 10.24 -9.48 -4.07
CA VAL A 42 10.08 -9.19 -2.63
C VAL A 42 9.21 -10.26 -1.96
N THR A 43 8.06 -10.59 -2.56
CA THR A 43 7.14 -11.58 -2.01
C THR A 43 7.77 -12.98 -1.98
N MET A 44 8.39 -13.40 -3.09
CA MET A 44 9.09 -14.66 -3.19
C MET A 44 10.28 -14.75 -2.21
N GLY A 45 11.09 -13.69 -2.11
CA GLY A 45 12.23 -13.64 -1.20
C GLY A 45 11.81 -13.73 0.26
N ALA A 46 10.74 -13.04 0.66
CA ALA A 46 10.19 -13.15 2.01
C ALA A 46 9.67 -14.56 2.30
N ALA A 47 9.00 -15.22 1.34
CA ALA A 47 8.57 -16.62 1.47
C ALA A 47 9.79 -17.55 1.66
N LEU A 48 10.83 -17.41 0.82
CA LEU A 48 12.03 -18.24 0.89
C LEU A 48 12.76 -18.10 2.25
N PHE A 49 12.94 -16.87 2.74
CA PHE A 49 13.55 -16.65 4.06
C PHE A 49 12.72 -17.28 5.18
N THR A 50 11.39 -17.21 5.07
CA THR A 50 10.47 -17.80 6.05
C THR A 50 10.55 -19.33 6.04
N GLU A 51 10.56 -19.97 4.87
CA GLU A 51 10.77 -21.41 4.70
C GLU A 51 12.10 -21.88 5.30
N ILE A 52 13.19 -21.22 4.93
CA ILE A 52 14.52 -21.54 5.46
C ILE A 52 14.54 -21.40 6.98
N SER A 53 13.86 -20.40 7.54
CA SER A 53 13.82 -20.21 9.00
C SER A 53 13.17 -21.38 9.74
N GLY A 54 12.12 -21.95 9.17
CA GLY A 54 11.47 -23.16 9.69
C GLY A 54 12.36 -24.39 9.68
N LEU A 55 13.26 -24.51 8.68
CA LEU A 55 14.19 -25.63 8.54
C LEU A 55 15.36 -25.57 9.54
N ILE A 56 15.81 -24.36 9.91
CA ILE A 56 16.98 -24.18 10.80
C ILE A 56 16.60 -24.41 12.27
N GLY A 57 15.32 -24.22 12.63
CA GLY A 57 14.81 -24.36 14.00
C GLY A 57 15.28 -23.27 14.97
N GLY A 58 14.40 -22.79 15.82
CA GLY A 58 14.73 -21.91 16.97
C GLY A 58 15.12 -20.46 16.65
N GLY A 59 14.91 -19.99 15.42
CA GLY A 59 15.22 -18.61 15.03
C GLY A 59 14.16 -17.90 14.21
N GLU A 60 12.96 -18.46 14.13
CA GLU A 60 11.87 -17.99 13.26
C GLU A 60 11.51 -16.53 13.51
N ASP A 61 11.33 -16.13 14.78
CA ASP A 61 10.99 -14.76 15.16
C ASP A 61 12.11 -13.78 14.78
N ARG A 62 13.35 -14.20 14.86
CA ARG A 62 14.51 -13.37 14.53
C ARG A 62 14.62 -13.14 13.04
N ILE A 63 14.37 -14.16 12.22
CA ILE A 63 14.36 -14.04 10.76
C ILE A 63 13.15 -13.21 10.31
N ALA A 64 11.98 -13.42 10.90
CA ALA A 64 10.81 -12.61 10.64
C ALA A 64 11.05 -11.12 10.94
N ALA A 65 11.64 -10.81 12.10
CA ALA A 65 12.02 -9.43 12.44
C ALA A 65 13.09 -8.87 11.47
N GLY A 66 14.03 -9.70 11.02
CA GLY A 66 15.02 -9.36 10.00
C GLY A 66 14.40 -9.02 8.65
N ILE A 67 13.41 -9.78 8.20
CA ILE A 67 12.65 -9.51 6.96
C ILE A 67 11.96 -8.15 7.07
N VAL A 68 11.19 -7.92 8.13
CA VAL A 68 10.46 -6.65 8.35
C VAL A 68 11.42 -5.46 8.37
N THR A 69 12.56 -5.57 9.05
CA THR A 69 13.58 -4.52 9.10
C THR A 69 14.23 -4.29 7.74
N GLY A 70 14.63 -5.36 7.05
CA GLY A 70 15.27 -5.27 5.72
C GLY A 70 14.36 -4.66 4.65
N ILE A 71 13.09 -5.02 4.66
CA ILE A 71 12.08 -4.43 3.76
C ILE A 71 11.85 -2.96 4.10
N GLY A 72 11.97 -2.56 5.38
CA GLY A 72 11.94 -1.15 5.78
C GLY A 72 13.04 -0.32 5.10
N PHE A 73 14.25 -0.87 4.93
CA PHE A 73 15.34 -0.24 4.19
C PHE A 73 15.02 -0.06 2.70
N LEU A 74 14.48 -1.08 2.03
CA LEU A 74 14.03 -0.99 0.64
C LEU A 74 12.88 0.03 0.49
N GLY A 75 11.93 0.01 1.42
CA GLY A 75 10.83 0.96 1.46
C GLY A 75 11.31 2.41 1.62
N ALA A 76 12.27 2.65 2.50
CA ALA A 76 12.87 3.97 2.67
C ALA A 76 13.57 4.45 1.38
N GLY A 77 14.24 3.55 0.66
CA GLY A 77 14.94 3.85 -0.59
C GLY A 77 14.05 4.31 -1.74
N VAL A 78 12.74 4.02 -1.69
CA VAL A 78 11.79 4.47 -2.72
C VAL A 78 11.02 5.73 -2.33
N ILE A 79 11.20 6.25 -1.11
CA ILE A 79 10.60 7.49 -0.64
C ILE A 79 11.59 8.62 -0.89
N PHE A 80 11.17 9.63 -1.66
CA PHE A 80 12.00 10.78 -1.94
C PHE A 80 11.18 12.08 -1.89
N ARG A 81 11.87 13.19 -1.63
CA ARG A 81 11.29 14.51 -1.57
C ARG A 81 11.61 15.29 -2.84
N GLU A 82 10.59 15.86 -3.45
CA GLU A 82 10.71 16.75 -4.59
C GLU A 82 10.04 18.10 -4.24
N GLY A 83 10.83 19.08 -3.91
CA GLY A 83 10.35 20.34 -3.36
C GLY A 83 9.60 20.15 -2.03
N TYR A 84 8.34 20.55 -1.98
CA TYR A 84 7.47 20.40 -0.81
C TYR A 84 6.67 19.09 -0.81
N THR A 85 6.78 18.26 -1.85
CA THR A 85 6.01 17.03 -2.00
C THR A 85 6.85 15.80 -1.69
N VAL A 86 6.31 14.88 -0.89
CA VAL A 86 6.91 13.57 -0.63
C VAL A 86 6.26 12.56 -1.58
N LYS A 87 7.09 11.82 -2.33
CA LYS A 87 6.68 10.77 -3.28
C LYS A 87 7.15 9.40 -2.79
N GLY A 88 6.51 8.33 -3.25
CA GLY A 88 6.94 6.96 -2.98
C GLY A 88 6.32 6.29 -1.75
N ILE A 89 5.57 6.99 -0.89
CA ILE A 89 4.98 6.43 0.34
C ILE A 89 4.11 5.19 0.04
N THR A 90 3.20 5.27 -0.94
CA THR A 90 2.35 4.13 -1.32
C THR A 90 3.19 2.98 -1.88
N THR A 91 4.27 3.27 -2.61
CA THR A 91 5.20 2.25 -3.13
C THR A 91 5.90 1.53 -1.99
N ALA A 92 6.41 2.25 -1.00
CA ALA A 92 7.03 1.69 0.20
C ALA A 92 6.04 0.79 0.98
N ALA A 93 4.81 1.27 1.17
CA ALA A 93 3.75 0.49 1.82
C ALA A 93 3.39 -0.79 1.03
N THR A 94 3.38 -0.73 -0.31
CA THR A 94 3.14 -1.91 -1.17
C THR A 94 4.26 -2.93 -1.02
N ILE A 95 5.52 -2.51 -1.04
CA ILE A 95 6.70 -3.37 -0.83
C ILE A 95 6.63 -4.05 0.54
N TRP A 96 6.28 -3.30 1.59
CA TRP A 96 6.14 -3.81 2.95
C TRP A 96 5.02 -4.86 3.06
N SER A 97 3.85 -4.57 2.49
CA SER A 97 2.71 -5.50 2.47
C SER A 97 3.01 -6.76 1.64
N ALA A 98 3.74 -6.62 0.54
CA ALA A 98 4.16 -7.75 -0.29
C ALA A 98 5.07 -8.74 0.48
N ALA A 99 5.99 -8.22 1.29
CA ALA A 99 6.81 -9.07 2.16
C ALA A 99 5.95 -9.84 3.17
N ALA A 100 4.94 -9.20 3.78
CA ALA A 100 4.01 -9.87 4.69
C ALA A 100 3.22 -11.00 4.00
N VAL A 101 2.76 -10.79 2.76
CA VAL A 101 2.12 -11.84 1.94
C VAL A 101 3.09 -13.00 1.69
N GLY A 102 4.35 -12.71 1.36
CA GLY A 102 5.38 -13.73 1.17
C GLY A 102 5.62 -14.54 2.45
N MET A 103 5.75 -13.87 3.59
CA MET A 103 5.88 -14.55 4.89
C MET A 103 4.68 -15.47 5.20
N ALA A 104 3.47 -15.03 4.87
CA ALA A 104 2.26 -15.83 5.05
C ALA A 104 2.29 -17.09 4.17
N VAL A 105 2.76 -17.00 2.92
CA VAL A 105 2.96 -18.18 2.05
C VAL A 105 3.97 -19.14 2.66
N GLY A 106 5.16 -18.64 3.09
CA GLY A 106 6.21 -19.46 3.69
C GLY A 106 5.85 -20.06 5.06
N ARG A 107 4.72 -19.64 5.66
CA ARG A 107 4.12 -20.26 6.87
C ARG A 107 2.89 -21.10 6.52
N GLU A 108 2.67 -21.42 5.25
CA GLU A 108 1.53 -22.20 4.76
C GLU A 108 0.15 -21.59 5.07
N LEU A 109 0.11 -20.28 5.38
CA LEU A 109 -1.11 -19.53 5.62
C LEU A 109 -1.71 -19.04 4.29
N TYR A 110 -2.02 -19.98 3.39
CA TYR A 110 -2.41 -19.67 2.00
C TYR A 110 -3.64 -18.77 1.90
N LEU A 111 -4.67 -19.04 2.72
CA LEU A 111 -5.88 -18.21 2.73
C LEU A 111 -5.56 -16.76 3.13
N VAL A 112 -4.72 -16.59 4.14
CA VAL A 112 -4.29 -15.25 4.60
C VAL A 112 -3.47 -14.56 3.51
N ALA A 113 -2.56 -15.28 2.86
CA ALA A 113 -1.72 -14.75 1.79
C ALA A 113 -2.56 -14.30 0.58
N VAL A 114 -3.50 -15.14 0.12
CA VAL A 114 -4.36 -14.82 -1.03
C VAL A 114 -5.29 -13.65 -0.71
N LEU A 115 -5.99 -13.68 0.42
CA LEU A 115 -6.87 -12.57 0.82
C LEU A 115 -6.08 -11.29 1.07
N GLY A 116 -4.91 -11.39 1.70
CA GLY A 116 -4.01 -10.25 1.89
C GLY A 116 -3.59 -9.60 0.58
N ALA A 117 -3.16 -10.40 -0.40
CA ALA A 117 -2.81 -9.91 -1.73
C ALA A 117 -4.00 -9.24 -2.44
N LEU A 118 -5.20 -9.84 -2.36
CA LEU A 118 -6.42 -9.25 -2.94
C LEU A 118 -6.81 -7.95 -2.27
N ILE A 119 -6.68 -7.84 -0.95
CA ILE A 119 -6.94 -6.60 -0.21
C ILE A 119 -5.95 -5.51 -0.64
N VAL A 120 -4.65 -5.83 -0.72
CA VAL A 120 -3.64 -4.88 -1.20
C VAL A 120 -3.96 -4.42 -2.62
N PHE A 121 -4.28 -5.35 -3.52
CA PHE A 121 -4.67 -5.02 -4.90
C PHE A 121 -5.90 -4.12 -4.94
N ALA A 122 -6.96 -4.43 -4.19
CA ALA A 122 -8.17 -3.62 -4.10
C ALA A 122 -7.89 -2.21 -3.56
N LEU A 123 -7.03 -2.08 -2.54
CA LEU A 123 -6.61 -0.79 -2.01
C LEU A 123 -5.83 0.04 -3.04
N LEU A 124 -4.96 -0.58 -3.83
CA LEU A 124 -4.24 0.11 -4.91
C LEU A 124 -5.18 0.59 -6.01
N GLU A 125 -6.22 -0.19 -6.35
CA GLU A 125 -7.26 0.18 -7.31
C GLU A 125 -8.26 1.23 -6.77
N SER A 126 -8.37 1.43 -5.46
CA SER A 126 -9.35 2.34 -4.83
C SER A 126 -9.11 3.83 -5.10
N ARG A 127 -7.98 4.23 -5.70
CA ARG A 127 -7.62 5.63 -6.00
C ARG A 127 -8.70 6.45 -6.70
N PRO A 128 -9.44 5.95 -7.72
CA PRO A 128 -10.49 6.74 -8.37
C PRO A 128 -11.65 7.05 -7.41
N LEU A 129 -12.00 6.12 -6.52
CA LEU A 129 -13.03 6.32 -5.50
C LEU A 129 -12.62 7.40 -4.49
N VAL A 130 -11.38 7.37 -4.01
CA VAL A 130 -10.86 8.37 -3.06
C VAL A 130 -10.83 9.76 -3.70
N ARG A 131 -10.41 9.88 -4.97
CA ARG A 131 -10.43 11.15 -5.71
C ARG A 131 -11.85 11.68 -5.92
N ALA A 132 -12.80 10.81 -6.23
CA ALA A 132 -14.19 11.20 -6.38
C ALA A 132 -14.77 11.72 -5.06
N ALA A 133 -14.49 11.05 -3.94
CA ALA A 133 -14.90 11.48 -2.61
C ALA A 133 -14.27 12.83 -2.21
N ASP A 134 -12.98 13.03 -2.47
CA ASP A 134 -12.29 14.30 -2.20
C ASP A 134 -12.87 15.46 -3.00
N ASN A 135 -13.18 15.24 -4.28
CA ASN A 135 -13.82 16.25 -5.13
C ASN A 135 -15.21 16.63 -4.61
N LEU A 136 -16.02 15.65 -4.17
CA LEU A 136 -17.33 15.91 -3.58
C LEU A 136 -17.24 16.71 -2.28
N LEU A 137 -16.27 16.38 -1.42
CA LEU A 137 -16.03 17.09 -0.16
C LEU A 137 -15.57 18.55 -0.42
N ARG A 138 -14.69 18.76 -1.38
CA ARG A 138 -14.23 20.08 -1.79
C ARG A 138 -15.36 20.92 -2.40
N GLN A 139 -16.24 20.33 -3.20
CA GLN A 139 -17.42 21.02 -3.74
C GLN A 139 -18.38 21.44 -2.62
N ARG A 140 -18.64 20.55 -1.64
CA ARG A 140 -19.48 20.89 -0.49
C ARG A 140 -18.86 22.00 0.37
N ALA A 141 -17.56 21.94 0.62
CA ALA A 141 -16.85 22.96 1.40
C ALA A 141 -16.92 24.34 0.70
N ARG A 142 -16.78 24.41 -0.63
CA ARG A 142 -16.92 25.67 -1.38
C ARG A 142 -18.32 26.23 -1.29
N LEU A 143 -19.36 25.40 -1.46
CA LEU A 143 -20.74 25.86 -1.33
C LEU A 143 -21.05 26.43 0.04
N LEU A 144 -20.48 25.86 1.12
CA LEU A 144 -20.66 26.39 2.48
C LEU A 144 -19.95 27.75 2.67
N ILE A 145 -18.77 27.93 2.10
CA ILE A 145 -18.03 29.19 2.15
C ILE A 145 -18.75 30.31 1.35
N ASP A 146 -19.30 29.97 0.18
CA ASP A 146 -20.05 30.91 -0.65
C ASP A 146 -21.33 31.37 0.06
N LEU A 147 -22.07 30.46 0.73
CA LEU A 147 -23.26 30.80 1.50
C LEU A 147 -22.95 31.71 2.70
N ASP A 148 -21.84 31.46 3.42
CA ASP A 148 -21.40 32.31 4.54
C ASP A 148 -20.98 33.73 4.08
N HIS A 149 -20.44 33.82 2.86
CA HIS A 149 -20.09 35.12 2.24
C HIS A 149 -21.33 35.91 1.81
N ASP A 150 -22.35 35.25 1.27
CA ASP A 150 -23.60 35.89 0.86
C ASP A 150 -24.36 36.41 2.10
N GLU A 151 -24.47 35.62 3.18
CA GLU A 151 -25.10 36.09 4.42
C GLU A 151 -24.36 37.29 5.07
N SER A 152 -23.04 37.27 5.04
CA SER A 152 -22.22 38.37 5.61
C SER A 152 -22.34 39.66 4.77
N SER A 153 -22.50 39.54 3.45
CA SER A 153 -22.69 40.68 2.56
C SER A 153 -24.07 41.32 2.72
N GLU A 154 -25.12 40.54 2.90
CA GLU A 154 -26.48 41.03 3.16
C GLU A 154 -26.62 41.70 4.52
N GLN A 155 -25.94 41.23 5.57
CA GLN A 155 -25.92 41.86 6.88
C GLN A 155 -25.16 43.20 6.88
N GLY A 156 -24.07 43.28 6.10
CA GLY A 156 -23.30 44.54 5.93
C GLY A 156 -24.08 45.65 5.23
N ASP A 157 -24.96 45.29 4.30
CA ASP A 157 -25.78 46.25 3.56
C ASP A 157 -26.99 46.78 4.38
N ARG A 158 -27.60 45.92 5.20
CA ARG A 158 -28.68 46.31 6.13
C ARG A 158 -28.22 47.27 7.21
N GLY A 159 -26.97 47.14 7.72
CA GLY A 159 -26.40 48.03 8.72
C GLY A 159 -26.06 49.46 8.21
N ARG A 160 -25.82 49.63 6.91
CA ARG A 160 -25.55 50.91 6.29
C ARG A 160 -26.79 51.76 5.96
N GLY A 161 -27.95 51.13 5.91
CA GLY A 161 -29.22 51.80 5.61
C GLY A 161 -29.87 52.51 6.81
N GLU A 162 -29.50 52.17 8.03
CA GLU A 162 -30.10 52.72 9.25
C GLU A 162 -29.40 53.99 9.83
N ASP A 163 -28.15 54.26 9.45
CA ASP A 163 -27.38 55.41 9.98
C ASP A 163 -27.54 56.71 9.14
N GLY A 164 -28.42 56.72 8.18
CA GLY A 164 -28.63 57.81 7.23
C GLY A 164 -29.90 58.65 7.46
N ARG A 165 -30.54 58.62 8.65
CA ARG A 165 -31.70 59.46 8.95
C ARG A 165 -31.51 60.30 10.20
#